data_e08cc08c65fa23c606b7cddcfd6508bd
#
_entry.id   e08cc08c65fa23c606b7cddcfd6508bd
#
_cell.length_a   1.000
_cell.length_b   1.000
_cell.length_c   1.000
_cell.angle_alpha   90.00
_cell.angle_beta   90.00
_cell.angle_gamma   90.00
#
_symmetry.space_group_name_H-M   'P 1'
#
loop_
_entity.id
_entity.type
_entity.pdbx_description
1 polymer ?
#
loop_
_entity_poly.entity_id
_entity_poly.type
_entity_poly.pdbx_seq_one_letter_code
_entity_poly.pdbx_strand_id
1 'polypeptide(L)'
;MEGKYVYLSNNTGLAQKGGPVEAPIVISAAEQPVFNRLFPGEVDLYLGFDLLRAAEPDNLKYAAPQRTRAFVSTAEIANAEMNRNPRTQPFPDAAQLGTLIDRCTSKDDSAELAEDNIYLDTYWLAERLFSDTIFANMLLLGAAYQAGVLPLQAASIEQAIVLNGQAVENNVQAFRWGRLAVADPARVERALGTQQ
;
A
#
# COMPACT_ATOMS: atom_id res chain seq x y z
N MET A 1 -9.29 21.22 -5.33
CA MET A 1 -8.32 20.55 -6.28
C MET A 1 -7.00 21.29 -6.17
N GLU A 2 -5.88 20.54 -6.11
CA GLU A 2 -4.56 21.13 -5.81
C GLU A 2 -3.79 21.58 -7.08
N GLY A 3 -4.49 21.73 -8.21
CA GLY A 3 -3.85 22.13 -9.48
C GLY A 3 -2.84 21.11 -10.02
N LYS A 4 -2.99 19.83 -9.67
CA LYS A 4 -2.13 18.75 -10.15
C LYS A 4 -2.81 17.96 -11.26
N TYR A 5 -2.00 17.46 -12.18
CA TYR A 5 -2.41 16.54 -13.23
C TYR A 5 -2.28 15.11 -12.73
N VAL A 6 -3.30 14.29 -12.95
CA VAL A 6 -3.32 12.88 -12.52
C VAL A 6 -3.61 12.01 -13.75
N TYR A 7 -2.73 11.07 -13.97
CA TYR A 7 -2.85 10.08 -15.05
C TYR A 7 -3.01 8.70 -14.41
N LEU A 8 -4.08 8.02 -14.77
CA LEU A 8 -4.41 6.68 -14.28
C LEU A 8 -4.40 5.70 -15.44
N SER A 9 -3.67 4.62 -15.32
CA SER A 9 -3.76 3.48 -16.23
C SER A 9 -4.30 2.28 -15.46
N ASN A 10 -5.52 1.88 -15.76
CA ASN A 10 -6.09 0.67 -15.20
C ASN A 10 -5.75 -0.52 -16.12
N ASN A 11 -4.84 -1.36 -15.69
CA ASN A 11 -4.68 -2.69 -16.28
C ASN A 11 -5.72 -3.64 -15.67
N THR A 12 -6.99 -3.37 -15.96
CA THR A 12 -8.04 -4.35 -15.70
C THR A 12 -7.92 -5.44 -16.76
N GLY A 13 -7.06 -6.42 -16.52
CA GLY A 13 -7.13 -7.67 -17.24
C GLY A 13 -8.49 -8.31 -17.01
N LEU A 14 -8.89 -9.26 -17.87
CA LEU A 14 -10.07 -10.11 -17.72
C LEU A 14 -9.98 -11.00 -16.46
N ALA A 15 -9.58 -10.41 -15.33
CA ALA A 15 -9.43 -11.11 -14.08
C ALA A 15 -10.82 -11.36 -13.49
N GLN A 16 -11.19 -12.61 -13.46
CA GLN A 16 -12.24 -13.10 -12.55
C GLN A 16 -11.85 -12.68 -11.11
N LYS A 17 -12.83 -12.57 -10.21
CA LYS A 17 -12.61 -12.25 -8.78
C LYS A 17 -11.38 -12.98 -8.23
N GLY A 18 -10.37 -12.22 -7.74
CA GLY A 18 -9.11 -12.75 -7.21
C GLY A 18 -7.91 -12.72 -8.16
N GLY A 19 -8.03 -12.11 -9.33
CA GLY A 19 -6.89 -11.83 -10.20
C GLY A 19 -6.05 -10.63 -9.72
N PRO A 20 -4.81 -10.49 -10.22
CA PRO A 20 -3.96 -9.36 -9.89
C PRO A 20 -4.59 -8.05 -10.41
N VAL A 21 -4.59 -7.02 -9.57
CA VAL A 21 -5.02 -5.67 -9.95
C VAL A 21 -3.84 -4.74 -9.77
N GLU A 22 -3.42 -4.12 -10.86
CA GLU A 22 -2.40 -3.08 -10.87
C GLU A 22 -3.06 -1.75 -11.25
N ALA A 23 -2.77 -0.70 -10.50
CA ALA A 23 -3.29 0.64 -10.77
C ALA A 23 -2.13 1.66 -10.72
N PRO A 24 -1.38 1.80 -11.83
CA PRO A 24 -0.38 2.84 -11.95
C PRO A 24 -1.02 4.23 -11.91
N ILE A 25 -0.48 5.10 -11.06
CA ILE A 25 -0.93 6.48 -10.90
C ILE A 25 0.28 7.40 -11.05
N VAL A 26 0.21 8.37 -11.95
CA VAL A 26 1.19 9.43 -12.08
C VAL A 26 0.55 10.75 -11.62
N ILE A 27 1.19 11.40 -10.65
CA ILE A 27 0.77 12.72 -10.14
C ILE A 27 1.86 13.71 -10.51
N SER A 28 1.52 14.73 -11.31
CA SER A 28 2.47 15.73 -11.81
C SER A 28 2.00 17.15 -11.50
N ALA A 29 2.96 18.05 -11.24
CA ALA A 29 2.70 19.48 -11.09
C ALA A 29 2.52 20.19 -12.46
N ALA A 30 3.00 19.58 -13.54
CA ALA A 30 2.86 20.08 -14.91
C ALA A 30 2.18 19.05 -15.79
N GLU A 31 1.53 19.52 -16.86
CA GLU A 31 0.98 18.66 -17.89
C GLU A 31 2.12 17.87 -18.55
N GLN A 32 2.02 16.55 -18.53
CA GLN A 32 3.01 15.67 -19.13
C GLN A 32 2.46 15.08 -20.43
N PRO A 33 3.28 14.86 -21.47
CA PRO A 33 2.86 14.06 -22.60
C PRO A 33 2.48 12.66 -22.11
N VAL A 34 1.29 12.22 -22.47
CA VAL A 34 0.64 11.03 -21.90
C VAL A 34 1.37 9.78 -22.36
N PHE A 35 2.27 9.27 -21.53
CA PHE A 35 2.63 7.87 -21.58
C PHE A 35 1.86 7.16 -20.46
N ASN A 36 0.78 6.48 -20.80
CA ASN A 36 -0.03 5.70 -19.85
C ASN A 36 0.67 4.42 -19.38
N ARG A 37 1.99 4.38 -19.40
CA ARG A 37 2.78 3.22 -18.99
C ARG A 37 3.86 3.65 -18.02
N LEU A 38 3.95 2.92 -16.91
CA LEU A 38 5.14 2.95 -16.07
C LEU A 38 6.26 2.18 -16.78
N PHE A 39 7.46 2.72 -16.73
CA PHE A 39 8.66 2.01 -17.13
C PHE A 39 9.27 1.31 -15.92
N PRO A 40 10.03 0.23 -16.15
CA PRO A 40 10.76 -0.44 -15.05
C PRO A 40 11.65 0.53 -14.28
N GLY A 41 11.60 0.43 -12.94
CA GLY A 41 12.45 1.23 -12.05
C GLY A 41 12.02 2.71 -11.88
N GLU A 42 10.82 3.10 -12.30
CA GLU A 42 10.40 4.52 -12.25
C GLU A 42 9.44 4.88 -11.11
N VAL A 43 9.02 3.92 -10.31
CA VAL A 43 8.06 4.14 -9.24
C VAL A 43 8.71 4.79 -8.01
N ASP A 44 8.15 5.88 -7.53
CA ASP A 44 8.58 6.54 -6.30
C ASP A 44 7.90 5.92 -5.07
N LEU A 45 6.60 5.59 -5.19
CA LEU A 45 5.79 4.97 -4.15
C LEU A 45 5.21 3.63 -4.62
N TYR A 46 5.47 2.56 -3.87
CA TYR A 46 4.91 1.23 -4.09
C TYR A 46 3.93 0.86 -2.97
N LEU A 47 2.64 0.74 -3.30
CA LEU A 47 1.60 0.33 -2.36
C LEU A 47 1.22 -1.13 -2.60
N GLY A 48 1.63 -2.02 -1.69
CA GLY A 48 1.32 -3.45 -1.73
C GLY A 48 0.16 -3.79 -0.79
N PHE A 49 -1.05 -3.89 -1.30
CA PHE A 49 -2.23 -4.26 -0.51
C PHE A 49 -2.33 -5.76 -0.21
N ASP A 50 -1.55 -6.58 -0.91
CA ASP A 50 -1.43 -8.02 -0.78
C ASP A 50 0.06 -8.39 -0.83
N LEU A 51 0.56 -9.05 0.22
CA LEU A 51 1.99 -9.35 0.37
C LEU A 51 2.51 -10.29 -0.73
N LEU A 52 1.71 -11.31 -1.10
CA LEU A 52 2.09 -12.23 -2.18
C LEU A 52 2.25 -11.51 -3.51
N ARG A 53 1.27 -10.67 -3.84
CA ARG A 53 1.26 -9.90 -5.08
C ARG A 53 2.35 -8.84 -5.10
N ALA A 54 2.58 -8.19 -3.95
CA ALA A 54 3.64 -7.21 -3.82
C ALA A 54 5.04 -7.80 -4.04
N ALA A 55 5.25 -9.07 -3.70
CA ALA A 55 6.53 -9.75 -3.86
C ALA A 55 6.73 -10.40 -5.25
N GLU A 56 5.73 -10.36 -6.14
CA GLU A 56 5.85 -10.94 -7.48
C GLU A 56 6.84 -10.13 -8.35
N PRO A 57 7.75 -10.81 -9.07
CA PRO A 57 8.74 -10.13 -9.92
C PRO A 57 8.13 -9.20 -10.97
N ASP A 58 6.96 -9.57 -11.48
CA ASP A 58 6.24 -8.76 -12.47
C ASP A 58 5.76 -7.43 -11.92
N ASN A 59 5.50 -7.33 -10.63
CA ASN A 59 5.14 -6.10 -9.93
C ASN A 59 6.40 -5.35 -9.48
N LEU A 60 7.38 -6.06 -8.92
CA LEU A 60 8.62 -5.48 -8.42
C LEU A 60 9.50 -4.85 -9.50
N LYS A 61 9.35 -5.25 -10.77
CA LYS A 61 10.11 -4.65 -11.89
C LYS A 61 9.95 -3.13 -12.03
N TYR A 62 8.85 -2.58 -11.51
CA TYR A 62 8.60 -1.13 -11.55
C TYR A 62 9.32 -0.37 -10.44
N ALA A 63 9.70 -1.07 -9.38
CA ALA A 63 10.47 -0.49 -8.28
C ALA A 63 11.96 -0.42 -8.63
N ALA A 64 12.66 0.50 -7.96
CA ALA A 64 14.11 0.61 -8.05
C ALA A 64 14.71 0.88 -6.67
N PRO A 65 15.85 0.25 -6.32
CA PRO A 65 16.62 0.62 -5.16
C PRO A 65 16.96 2.12 -5.18
N GLN A 66 17.02 2.75 -4.01
CA GLN A 66 17.33 4.18 -3.82
C GLN A 66 16.26 5.18 -4.33
N ARG A 67 15.19 4.69 -4.95
CA ARG A 67 14.08 5.53 -5.43
C ARG A 67 12.75 5.15 -4.80
N THR A 68 12.40 3.89 -4.86
CA THR A 68 11.07 3.42 -4.48
C THR A 68 11.00 3.19 -2.98
N ARG A 69 10.01 3.78 -2.34
CA ARG A 69 9.63 3.44 -0.97
C ARG A 69 8.38 2.58 -0.97
N ALA A 70 8.42 1.44 -0.28
CA ALA A 70 7.30 0.50 -0.23
C ALA A 70 6.50 0.62 1.08
N PHE A 71 5.18 0.50 0.93
CA PHE A 71 4.21 0.37 2.02
C PHE A 71 3.41 -0.88 1.72
N VAL A 72 3.51 -1.89 2.58
CA VAL A 72 2.96 -3.20 2.28
C VAL A 72 2.13 -3.72 3.44
N SER A 73 0.93 -4.22 3.12
CA SER A 73 0.12 -4.97 4.07
C SER A 73 0.74 -6.35 4.27
N THR A 74 1.00 -6.72 5.53
CA THR A 74 1.58 -8.03 5.88
C THR A 74 0.54 -9.12 6.08
N ALA A 75 -0.73 -8.83 5.84
CA ALA A 75 -1.78 -9.82 5.95
C ALA A 75 -1.52 -11.03 5.04
N GLU A 76 -1.56 -12.22 5.60
CA GLU A 76 -1.37 -13.48 4.88
C GLU A 76 -2.67 -13.88 4.18
N ILE A 77 -2.89 -13.39 2.97
CA ILE A 77 -4.08 -13.71 2.17
C ILE A 77 -3.75 -14.85 1.22
N ALA A 78 -4.18 -16.04 1.59
CA ALA A 78 -4.00 -17.22 0.75
C ALA A 78 -4.79 -17.11 -0.57
N ASN A 79 -4.13 -17.43 -1.67
CA ASN A 79 -4.80 -17.50 -2.97
C ASN A 79 -5.69 -18.76 -3.09
N ALA A 80 -6.46 -18.86 -4.19
CA ALA A 80 -7.41 -19.97 -4.38
C ALA A 80 -6.73 -21.35 -4.42
N GLU A 81 -5.50 -21.44 -4.86
CA GLU A 81 -4.75 -22.71 -4.95
C GLU A 81 -4.21 -23.12 -3.58
N MET A 82 -3.69 -22.21 -2.80
CA MET A 82 -3.29 -22.40 -1.40
C MET A 82 -4.49 -22.84 -0.54
N ASN A 83 -5.67 -22.24 -0.76
CA ASN A 83 -6.88 -22.62 -0.05
C ASN A 83 -7.36 -24.04 -0.41
N ARG A 84 -7.16 -24.47 -1.66
CA ARG A 84 -7.49 -25.83 -2.09
C ARG A 84 -6.49 -26.88 -1.58
N ASN A 85 -5.23 -26.52 -1.49
CA ASN A 85 -4.13 -27.44 -1.19
C ASN A 85 -3.21 -26.91 -0.06
N PRO A 86 -3.74 -26.63 1.14
CA PRO A 86 -2.96 -25.94 2.19
C PRO A 86 -1.76 -26.73 2.70
N ARG A 87 -1.74 -28.05 2.54
CA ARG A 87 -0.63 -28.91 2.96
C ARG A 87 0.51 -28.95 1.94
N THR A 88 0.23 -28.80 0.66
CA THR A 88 1.21 -28.89 -0.43
C THR A 88 1.65 -27.52 -0.93
N GLN A 89 0.82 -26.52 -0.69
CA GLN A 89 1.08 -25.12 -1.06
C GLN A 89 0.73 -24.20 0.13
N PRO A 90 1.53 -24.24 1.20
CA PRO A 90 1.37 -23.31 2.32
C PRO A 90 1.68 -21.88 1.87
N PHE A 91 1.21 -20.91 2.63
CA PHE A 91 1.62 -19.52 2.43
C PHE A 91 3.15 -19.42 2.58
N PRO A 92 3.85 -18.73 1.67
CA PRO A 92 5.29 -18.53 1.79
C PRO A 92 5.64 -17.76 3.06
N ASP A 93 6.86 -17.89 3.54
CA ASP A 93 7.35 -17.13 4.68
C ASP A 93 7.25 -15.62 4.40
N ALA A 94 6.46 -14.91 5.20
CA ALA A 94 6.23 -13.49 5.06
C ALA A 94 7.54 -12.67 5.16
N ALA A 95 8.49 -13.11 5.99
CA ALA A 95 9.80 -12.46 6.10
C ALA A 95 10.63 -12.59 4.80
N GLN A 96 10.53 -13.74 4.12
CA GLN A 96 11.18 -13.92 2.83
C GLN A 96 10.57 -13.04 1.75
N LEU A 97 9.23 -12.91 1.74
CA LEU A 97 8.53 -12.02 0.82
C LEU A 97 8.92 -10.55 1.07
N GLY A 98 9.00 -10.13 2.33
CA GLY A 98 9.49 -8.81 2.71
C GLY A 98 10.91 -8.55 2.20
N THR A 99 11.82 -9.53 2.37
CA THR A 99 13.19 -9.44 1.87
C THR A 99 13.27 -9.27 0.35
N LEU A 100 12.39 -9.91 -0.42
CA LEU A 100 12.33 -9.73 -1.87
C LEU A 100 11.92 -8.30 -2.23
N ILE A 101 10.94 -7.74 -1.54
CA ILE A 101 10.50 -6.36 -1.73
C ILE A 101 11.64 -5.39 -1.38
N ASP A 102 12.28 -5.58 -0.24
CA ASP A 102 13.37 -4.71 0.24
C ASP A 102 14.53 -4.65 -0.75
N ARG A 103 14.92 -5.78 -1.34
CA ARG A 103 15.98 -5.81 -2.37
C ARG A 103 15.69 -4.96 -3.59
N CYS A 104 14.41 -4.74 -3.89
CA CYS A 104 13.98 -3.95 -5.05
C CYS A 104 13.65 -2.50 -4.71
N THR A 105 13.51 -2.16 -3.43
CA THR A 105 13.00 -0.86 -2.99
C THR A 105 13.87 -0.16 -1.96
N SER A 106 14.65 -0.90 -1.15
CA SER A 106 15.51 -0.31 -0.13
C SER A 106 16.65 0.47 -0.72
N LYS A 107 16.99 1.59 -0.08
CA LYS A 107 18.22 2.31 -0.33
C LYS A 107 19.41 1.49 0.16
N ASP A 108 20.54 1.62 -0.54
CA ASP A 108 21.81 1.02 -0.19
C ASP A 108 22.19 1.33 1.28
N ASP A 109 22.74 0.35 2.01
CA ASP A 109 23.17 0.43 3.42
C ASP A 109 24.10 1.62 3.74
N SER A 110 24.64 2.28 2.71
CA SER A 110 25.55 3.43 2.83
C SER A 110 24.85 4.78 3.00
N ALA A 111 23.53 4.87 2.87
CA ALA A 111 22.80 6.14 2.96
C ALA A 111 22.29 6.38 4.39
N GLU A 112 22.91 7.28 5.12
CA GLU A 112 22.55 7.74 6.48
C GLU A 112 21.08 8.22 6.64
N LEU A 113 20.29 8.26 5.55
CA LEU A 113 18.92 8.77 5.50
C LEU A 113 17.97 7.86 4.69
N ALA A 114 18.25 6.56 4.64
CA ALA A 114 17.31 5.62 4.03
C ALA A 114 16.03 5.55 4.89
N GLU A 115 14.96 6.17 4.41
CA GLU A 115 13.65 5.94 5.01
C GLU A 115 13.22 4.51 4.70
N ASP A 116 13.04 3.71 5.75
CA ASP A 116 12.69 2.31 5.63
C ASP A 116 11.31 2.10 5.00
N ASN A 117 11.16 0.96 4.33
CA ASN A 117 9.84 0.48 3.94
C ASN A 117 8.95 0.30 5.18
N ILE A 118 7.65 0.44 5.01
CA ILE A 118 6.69 0.25 6.09
C ILE A 118 5.85 -0.99 5.81
N TYR A 119 5.89 -1.93 6.75
CA TYR A 119 5.10 -3.15 6.78
C TYR A 119 4.06 -3.06 7.89
N LEU A 120 2.79 -3.23 7.55
CA LEU A 120 1.69 -3.03 8.47
C LEU A 120 0.59 -4.06 8.22
N ASP A 121 0.18 -4.83 9.25
CA ASP A 121 -0.99 -5.68 9.10
C ASP A 121 -2.28 -4.86 9.09
N THR A 122 -2.61 -4.36 7.90
CA THR A 122 -3.77 -3.49 7.71
C THR A 122 -5.08 -4.23 7.82
N TYR A 123 -5.11 -5.55 7.56
CA TYR A 123 -6.31 -6.36 7.71
C TYR A 123 -6.63 -6.58 9.18
N TRP A 124 -5.64 -6.94 9.97
CA TRP A 124 -5.80 -7.06 11.42
C TRP A 124 -6.26 -5.73 12.06
N LEU A 125 -5.64 -4.62 11.64
CA LEU A 125 -6.04 -3.28 12.10
C LEU A 125 -7.47 -2.95 11.71
N ALA A 126 -7.86 -3.19 10.47
CA ALA A 126 -9.21 -2.92 9.98
C ALA A 126 -10.26 -3.74 10.72
N GLU A 127 -10.00 -5.03 10.91
CA GLU A 127 -10.89 -5.92 11.66
C GLU A 127 -11.07 -5.45 13.12
N ARG A 128 -9.97 -5.06 13.78
CA ARG A 128 -10.01 -4.60 15.18
C ARG A 128 -10.69 -3.23 15.34
N LEU A 129 -10.53 -2.33 14.40
CA LEU A 129 -11.06 -0.96 14.47
C LEU A 129 -12.49 -0.84 13.96
N PHE A 130 -12.86 -1.63 12.94
CA PHE A 130 -14.09 -1.46 12.18
C PHE A 130 -14.93 -2.74 12.06
N SER A 131 -14.41 -3.89 12.52
CA SER A 131 -15.00 -5.22 12.33
C SER A 131 -15.23 -5.56 10.84
N ASP A 132 -14.40 -4.99 9.97
CA ASP A 132 -14.46 -5.20 8.52
C ASP A 132 -13.12 -4.90 7.87
N THR A 133 -12.58 -5.85 7.13
CA THR A 133 -11.28 -5.75 6.45
C THR A 133 -11.31 -4.84 5.20
N ILE A 134 -12.48 -4.43 4.73
CA ILE A 134 -12.62 -3.57 3.54
C ILE A 134 -11.89 -2.23 3.67
N PHE A 135 -11.66 -1.78 4.90
CA PHE A 135 -10.98 -0.52 5.20
C PHE A 135 -9.45 -0.62 5.21
N ALA A 136 -8.87 -1.82 5.02
CA ALA A 136 -7.43 -2.06 5.05
C ALA A 136 -6.65 -1.18 4.05
N ASN A 137 -7.20 -0.96 2.87
CA ASN A 137 -6.56 -0.14 1.84
C ASN A 137 -6.43 1.34 2.27
N MET A 138 -7.42 1.87 2.96
CA MET A 138 -7.40 3.25 3.45
C MET A 138 -6.43 3.42 4.62
N LEU A 139 -6.24 2.40 5.46
CA LEU A 139 -5.20 2.36 6.48
C LEU A 139 -3.81 2.46 5.85
N LEU A 140 -3.52 1.65 4.82
CA LEU A 140 -2.23 1.67 4.14
C LEU A 140 -1.96 3.02 3.43
N LEU A 141 -2.99 3.58 2.79
CA LEU A 141 -2.91 4.91 2.18
C LEU A 141 -2.60 5.98 3.23
N GLY A 142 -3.22 5.90 4.40
CA GLY A 142 -2.96 6.80 5.53
C GLY A 142 -1.52 6.71 6.03
N ALA A 143 -0.97 5.49 6.12
CA ALA A 143 0.42 5.25 6.49
C ALA A 143 1.38 5.89 5.47
N ALA A 144 1.17 5.65 4.18
CA ALA A 144 1.96 6.26 3.12
C ALA A 144 1.88 7.79 3.13
N TYR A 145 0.69 8.34 3.34
CA TYR A 145 0.52 9.78 3.46
C TYR A 145 1.35 10.37 4.63
N GLN A 146 1.26 9.75 5.80
CA GLN A 146 1.96 10.25 7.00
C GLN A 146 3.48 10.21 6.86
N ALA A 147 3.99 9.27 6.11
CA ALA A 147 5.41 9.16 5.79
C ALA A 147 5.89 10.18 4.74
N GLY A 148 5.00 11.05 4.23
CA GLY A 148 5.38 12.17 3.36
C GLY A 148 5.61 11.81 1.90
N VAL A 149 5.27 10.60 1.47
CA VAL A 149 5.52 10.14 0.08
C VAL A 149 4.42 10.49 -0.92
N LEU A 150 3.28 10.99 -0.44
CA LEU A 150 2.19 11.43 -1.29
C LEU A 150 2.22 12.95 -1.45
N PRO A 151 2.30 13.49 -2.68
CA PRO A 151 2.35 14.93 -2.94
C PRO A 151 0.95 15.56 -2.92
N LEU A 152 0.14 15.23 -1.91
CA LEU A 152 -1.25 15.67 -1.74
C LEU A 152 -1.46 16.17 -0.31
N GLN A 153 -2.48 17.00 -0.09
CA GLN A 153 -2.89 17.42 1.24
C GLN A 153 -3.90 16.43 1.84
N ALA A 154 -3.83 16.21 3.16
CA ALA A 154 -4.78 15.32 3.85
C ALA A 154 -6.25 15.74 3.62
N ALA A 155 -6.52 17.04 3.64
CA ALA A 155 -7.85 17.57 3.40
C ALA A 155 -8.39 17.20 2.01
N SER A 156 -7.52 17.16 0.98
CA SER A 156 -7.92 16.76 -0.38
C SER A 156 -8.26 15.27 -0.46
N ILE A 157 -7.50 14.44 0.25
CA ILE A 157 -7.77 12.99 0.32
C ILE A 157 -9.09 12.74 1.07
N GLU A 158 -9.29 13.37 2.23
CA GLU A 158 -10.53 13.25 3.00
C GLU A 158 -11.75 13.78 2.19
N GLN A 159 -11.58 14.88 1.47
CA GLN A 159 -12.64 15.39 0.58
C GLN A 159 -12.96 14.41 -0.56
N ALA A 160 -11.95 13.76 -1.14
CA ALA A 160 -12.17 12.74 -2.17
C ALA A 160 -12.95 11.54 -1.63
N ILE A 161 -12.68 11.11 -0.38
CA ILE A 161 -13.46 10.07 0.30
C ILE A 161 -14.93 10.51 0.46
N VAL A 162 -15.16 11.75 0.88
CA VAL A 162 -16.52 12.30 1.00
C VAL A 162 -17.24 12.32 -0.35
N LEU A 163 -16.57 12.75 -1.41
CA LEU A 163 -17.13 12.78 -2.76
C LEU A 163 -17.44 11.39 -3.32
N ASN A 164 -16.65 10.39 -2.95
CA ASN A 164 -16.92 8.99 -3.33
C ASN A 164 -18.20 8.43 -2.71
N GLY A 165 -18.61 8.94 -1.54
CA GLY A 165 -19.90 8.64 -0.92
C GLY A 165 -20.06 7.23 -0.33
N GLN A 166 -19.02 6.38 -0.36
CA GLN A 166 -19.07 5.00 0.16
C GLN A 166 -18.46 4.92 1.55
N ALA A 167 -19.22 4.50 2.57
CA ALA A 167 -18.77 4.33 3.94
C ALA A 167 -17.86 5.48 4.43
N VAL A 168 -18.26 6.71 4.17
CA VAL A 168 -17.43 7.93 4.27
C VAL A 168 -16.76 8.03 5.62
N GLU A 169 -17.53 7.92 6.71
CA GLU A 169 -17.00 8.06 8.07
C GLU A 169 -15.90 7.04 8.36
N ASN A 170 -16.16 5.76 8.08
CA ASN A 170 -15.19 4.69 8.32
C ASN A 170 -13.93 4.84 7.44
N ASN A 171 -14.07 5.23 6.18
CA ASN A 171 -12.92 5.44 5.30
C ASN A 171 -12.07 6.64 5.75
N VAL A 172 -12.67 7.73 6.19
CA VAL A 172 -11.94 8.87 6.78
C VAL A 172 -11.22 8.44 8.06
N GLN A 173 -11.89 7.70 8.93
CA GLN A 173 -11.28 7.19 10.15
C GLN A 173 -10.14 6.21 9.85
N ALA A 174 -10.31 5.30 8.90
CA ALA A 174 -9.27 4.37 8.48
C ALA A 174 -8.03 5.11 7.96
N PHE A 175 -8.21 6.12 7.11
CA PHE A 175 -7.12 6.97 6.66
C PHE A 175 -6.38 7.63 7.85
N ARG A 176 -7.13 8.17 8.82
CA ARG A 176 -6.54 8.80 10.02
C ARG A 176 -5.84 7.80 10.93
N TRP A 177 -6.40 6.61 11.13
CA TRP A 177 -5.75 5.54 11.88
C TRP A 177 -4.47 5.04 11.20
N GLY A 178 -4.45 4.93 9.88
CA GLY A 178 -3.24 4.62 9.13
C GLY A 178 -2.14 5.66 9.33
N ARG A 179 -2.50 6.95 9.33
CA ARG A 179 -1.59 8.04 9.68
C ARG A 179 -1.05 7.90 11.10
N LEU A 180 -1.94 7.59 12.06
CA LEU A 180 -1.55 7.43 13.45
C LEU A 180 -0.60 6.25 13.65
N ALA A 181 -0.78 5.16 12.89
CA ALA A 181 0.08 3.98 12.96
C ALA A 181 1.56 4.28 12.62
N VAL A 182 1.79 5.31 11.83
CA VAL A 182 3.15 5.79 11.51
C VAL A 182 3.61 6.88 12.48
N ALA A 183 2.72 7.81 12.86
CA ALA A 183 3.09 8.94 13.71
C ALA A 183 3.28 8.55 15.18
N ASP A 184 2.47 7.64 15.71
CA ASP A 184 2.51 7.16 17.10
C ASP A 184 1.97 5.72 17.17
N PRO A 185 2.78 4.72 16.79
CA PRO A 185 2.41 3.31 16.83
C PRO A 185 1.95 2.86 18.23
N ALA A 186 2.63 3.32 19.28
CA ALA A 186 2.31 2.98 20.66
C ALA A 186 0.91 3.45 21.08
N ARG A 187 0.42 4.54 20.51
CA ARG A 187 -0.94 5.00 20.73
C ARG A 187 -1.98 4.08 20.10
N VAL A 188 -1.67 3.54 18.92
CA VAL A 188 -2.53 2.56 18.24
C VAL A 188 -2.60 1.28 19.09
N GLU A 189 -1.47 0.76 19.52
CA GLU A 189 -1.40 -0.45 20.39
C GLU A 189 -2.22 -0.28 21.67
N ARG A 190 -2.06 0.85 22.35
CA ARG A 190 -2.86 1.16 23.56
C ARG A 190 -4.35 1.23 23.26
N ALA A 191 -4.75 1.83 22.16
CA ALA A 191 -6.16 1.95 21.78
C ALA A 191 -6.79 0.60 21.45
N LEU A 192 -6.02 -0.33 20.91
CA LEU A 192 -6.45 -1.68 20.57
C LEU A 192 -6.38 -2.67 21.74
N GLY A 193 -5.85 -2.23 22.91
CA GLY A 193 -5.71 -3.08 24.09
C GLY A 193 -4.61 -4.14 23.96
N THR A 194 -3.70 -3.99 23.03
CA THR A 194 -2.51 -4.84 22.83
C THR A 194 -1.37 -4.31 23.72
N GLN A 195 -1.51 -4.39 25.02
CA GLN A 195 -0.34 -4.27 25.90
C GLN A 195 0.34 -5.64 25.96
N GLN A 196 1.62 -5.66 25.60
CA GLN A 196 2.53 -6.79 25.87
C GLN A 196 2.69 -7.02 27.35
#